data_96725c95202bd0e21a34dfcc76812df8
#
_entry.id   96725c95202bd0e21a34dfcc76812df8
#
_cell.length_a   1.000
_cell.length_b   1.000
_cell.length_c   1.000
_cell.angle_alpha   90.00
_cell.angle_beta   90.00
_cell.angle_gamma   90.00
#
_symmetry.space_group_name_H-M   'P 1'
#
loop_
_entity.id
_entity.type
_entity.pdbx_description
1 polymer ?
#
loop_
_entity_poly.entity_id
_entity_poly.type
_entity_poly.pdbx_seq_one_letter_code
_entity_poly.pdbx_strand_id
1 'polypeptide(L)'
;SFKKQSKKIFERFSGDEMANIFKNLGLLSFYDNEGRYYPISKHAASVLDVLRLQVETLGIDVFTEQNVNSIKKVSNGFKISSDDNEKKYDFICNKLVIANGTKAAPKLGGNASAIDYLKNFGHKVVSFSPALCPVKVKSDVLKTLKGLRVTGKAQLYGEHGRLIKEETGEIQFTENSLSGICVFNLSLFAKQNDKIVLDLLPDYSENELIKIIR
;
A
#
# COMPACT_ATOMS: atom_id res chain seq x y z
N SER A 1 7.08 -20.55 6.61
CA SER A 1 6.13 -19.43 6.82
C SER A 1 6.45 -18.30 5.85
N PHE A 2 5.50 -17.47 5.51
CA PHE A 2 5.66 -16.29 4.64
C PHE A 2 6.83 -15.39 5.09
N LYS A 3 6.94 -15.13 6.41
CA LYS A 3 8.03 -14.35 7.00
C LYS A 3 9.43 -14.89 6.66
N LYS A 4 9.61 -16.21 6.59
CA LYS A 4 10.90 -16.83 6.23
C LYS A 4 11.21 -16.68 4.74
N GLN A 5 10.20 -16.72 3.89
CA GLN A 5 10.35 -16.55 2.44
C GLN A 5 10.62 -15.09 2.07
N SER A 6 9.86 -14.15 2.65
CA SER A 6 10.06 -12.71 2.42
C SER A 6 11.45 -12.25 2.89
N LYS A 7 11.93 -12.75 4.03
CA LYS A 7 13.28 -12.44 4.52
C LYS A 7 14.36 -12.76 3.47
N LYS A 8 14.30 -13.92 2.84
CA LYS A 8 15.25 -14.31 1.77
C LYS A 8 15.20 -13.39 0.55
N ILE A 9 14.01 -12.87 0.22
CA ILE A 9 13.85 -11.91 -0.89
C ILE A 9 14.49 -10.58 -0.51
N PHE A 10 14.25 -10.07 0.70
CA PHE A 10 14.83 -8.81 1.17
C PHE A 10 16.33 -8.89 1.41
N GLU A 11 16.87 -10.06 1.78
CA GLU A 11 18.32 -10.29 1.85
C GLU A 11 18.98 -10.24 0.46
N ARG A 12 18.26 -10.65 -0.59
CA ARG A 12 18.75 -10.64 -1.98
C ARG A 12 18.50 -9.32 -2.69
N PHE A 13 17.42 -8.61 -2.34
CA PHE A 13 17.01 -7.34 -2.92
C PHE A 13 16.81 -6.33 -1.79
N SER A 14 17.93 -5.84 -1.25
CA SER A 14 17.93 -4.79 -0.24
C SER A 14 17.42 -3.45 -0.82
N GLY A 15 17.13 -2.48 0.04
CA GLY A 15 16.79 -1.13 -0.39
C GLY A 15 17.89 -0.50 -1.26
N ASP A 16 19.15 -0.69 -0.88
CA ASP A 16 20.30 -0.17 -1.63
C ASP A 16 20.44 -0.84 -3.01
N GLU A 17 20.16 -2.14 -3.09
CA GLU A 17 20.20 -2.85 -4.37
C GLU A 17 19.09 -2.39 -5.30
N MET A 18 17.88 -2.18 -4.78
CA MET A 18 16.78 -1.58 -5.54
C MET A 18 17.10 -0.16 -5.98
N ALA A 19 17.73 0.65 -5.12
CA ALA A 19 18.21 1.97 -5.46
C ALA A 19 19.21 1.95 -6.63
N ASN A 20 20.16 1.01 -6.62
CA ASN A 20 21.12 0.81 -7.70
C ASN A 20 20.46 0.36 -9.01
N ILE A 21 19.45 -0.52 -8.95
CA ILE A 21 18.66 -0.91 -10.13
C ILE A 21 18.03 0.33 -10.76
N PHE A 22 17.32 1.15 -10.00
CA PHE A 22 16.70 2.37 -10.51
C PHE A 22 17.72 3.40 -11.03
N LYS A 23 18.89 3.52 -10.38
CA LYS A 23 19.99 4.35 -10.87
C LYS A 23 20.50 3.87 -12.23
N ASN A 24 20.65 2.57 -12.43
CA ASN A 24 21.05 1.98 -13.71
C ASN A 24 20.00 2.19 -14.81
N LEU A 25 18.72 2.31 -14.43
CA LEU A 25 17.64 2.69 -15.33
C LEU A 25 17.61 4.20 -15.63
N GLY A 26 18.46 5.01 -14.98
CA GLY A 26 18.54 6.45 -15.20
C GLY A 26 17.81 7.30 -14.16
N LEU A 27 17.29 6.71 -13.07
CA LEU A 27 16.61 7.47 -12.00
C LEU A 27 17.63 7.99 -10.98
N LEU A 28 17.83 9.31 -10.93
CA LEU A 28 18.60 9.95 -9.86
C LEU A 28 17.73 10.11 -8.62
N SER A 29 18.26 9.71 -7.47
CA SER A 29 17.49 9.62 -6.23
C SER A 29 18.32 9.94 -5.00
N PHE A 30 17.67 10.18 -3.87
CA PHE A 30 18.31 10.45 -2.56
C PHE A 30 17.52 9.78 -1.42
N TYR A 31 18.21 9.57 -0.28
CA TYR A 31 17.56 9.19 0.98
C TYR A 31 17.18 10.43 1.77
N ASP A 32 16.00 10.41 2.39
CA ASP A 32 15.65 11.39 3.42
C ASP A 32 16.21 10.98 4.80
N ASN A 33 15.98 11.81 5.79
CA ASN A 33 16.46 11.58 7.17
C ASN A 33 15.82 10.37 7.85
N GLU A 34 14.74 9.83 7.29
CA GLU A 34 14.05 8.64 7.79
C GLU A 34 14.44 7.37 6.99
N GLY A 35 15.41 7.49 6.08
CA GLY A 35 15.88 6.39 5.23
C GLY A 35 14.93 6.03 4.10
N ARG A 36 14.00 6.91 3.74
CA ARG A 36 13.10 6.70 2.58
C ARG A 36 13.76 7.21 1.31
N TYR A 37 13.53 6.48 0.22
CA TYR A 37 14.14 6.77 -1.07
C TYR A 37 13.19 7.54 -1.98
N TYR A 38 13.66 8.67 -2.49
CA TYR A 38 12.88 9.55 -3.36
C TYR A 38 13.67 9.94 -4.61
N PRO A 39 13.01 10.14 -5.77
CA PRO A 39 13.64 10.75 -6.92
C PRO A 39 14.06 12.21 -6.59
N ILE A 40 15.17 12.68 -7.17
CA ILE A 40 15.65 14.07 -6.96
C ILE A 40 14.58 15.10 -7.34
N SER A 41 13.78 14.81 -8.36
CA SER A 41 12.66 15.65 -8.79
C SER A 41 11.54 15.77 -7.75
N LYS A 42 11.49 14.88 -6.74
CA LYS A 42 10.37 14.69 -5.76
C LYS A 42 9.02 14.41 -6.42
N HIS A 43 8.99 14.04 -7.69
CA HIS A 43 7.80 13.69 -8.45
C HIS A 43 7.75 12.19 -8.77
N ALA A 44 6.66 11.54 -8.43
CA ALA A 44 6.45 10.11 -8.74
C ALA A 44 6.46 9.84 -10.25
N ALA A 45 6.09 10.81 -11.08
CA ALA A 45 6.14 10.71 -12.53
C ALA A 45 7.54 10.32 -13.04
N SER A 46 8.62 10.83 -12.43
CA SER A 46 9.98 10.48 -12.84
C SER A 46 10.30 8.99 -12.74
N VAL A 47 9.71 8.30 -11.75
CA VAL A 47 9.83 6.84 -11.61
C VAL A 47 9.10 6.14 -12.76
N LEU A 48 7.89 6.60 -13.07
CA LEU A 48 7.08 6.05 -14.14
C LEU A 48 7.73 6.26 -15.51
N ASP A 49 8.27 7.44 -15.77
CA ASP A 49 8.89 7.80 -17.05
C ASP A 49 10.13 6.96 -17.33
N VAL A 50 10.97 6.72 -16.32
CA VAL A 50 12.14 5.82 -16.44
C VAL A 50 11.72 4.40 -16.78
N LEU A 51 10.66 3.88 -16.15
CA LEU A 51 10.16 2.53 -16.45
C LEU A 51 9.55 2.45 -17.84
N ARG A 52 8.78 3.46 -18.28
CA ARG A 52 8.22 3.55 -19.62
C ARG A 52 9.31 3.57 -20.68
N LEU A 53 10.33 4.41 -20.49
CA LEU A 53 11.47 4.49 -21.40
C LEU A 53 12.18 3.13 -21.54
N GLN A 54 12.31 2.37 -20.46
CA GLN A 54 12.90 1.03 -20.52
C GLN A 54 12.02 0.04 -21.30
N VAL A 55 10.71 0.08 -21.12
CA VAL A 55 9.76 -0.75 -21.88
C VAL A 55 9.88 -0.46 -23.38
N GLU A 56 9.93 0.81 -23.78
CA GLU A 56 10.12 1.23 -25.16
C GLU A 56 11.49 0.82 -25.71
N THR A 57 12.56 1.07 -24.96
CA THR A 57 13.95 0.75 -25.35
C THR A 57 14.14 -0.77 -25.58
N LEU A 58 13.48 -1.60 -24.78
CA LEU A 58 13.52 -3.05 -24.87
C LEU A 58 12.57 -3.63 -25.91
N GLY A 59 11.77 -2.81 -26.57
CA GLY A 59 10.80 -3.24 -27.57
C GLY A 59 9.71 -4.15 -26.99
N ILE A 60 9.27 -3.91 -25.76
CA ILE A 60 8.24 -4.70 -25.10
C ILE A 60 6.87 -4.24 -25.60
N ASP A 61 6.08 -5.17 -26.16
CA ASP A 61 4.71 -4.87 -26.57
C ASP A 61 3.82 -4.62 -25.36
N VAL A 62 3.11 -3.48 -25.38
CA VAL A 62 2.18 -3.08 -24.33
C VAL A 62 0.76 -3.02 -24.90
N PHE A 63 -0.13 -3.81 -24.34
CA PHE A 63 -1.55 -3.83 -24.69
C PHE A 63 -2.34 -3.22 -23.53
N THR A 64 -2.78 -1.98 -23.69
CA THR A 64 -3.64 -1.27 -22.73
C THR A 64 -5.12 -1.60 -22.95
N GLU A 65 -5.97 -1.26 -21.97
CA GLU A 65 -7.42 -1.43 -22.03
C GLU A 65 -7.88 -2.87 -22.28
N GLN A 66 -7.02 -3.84 -21.97
CA GLN A 66 -7.29 -5.26 -22.09
C GLN A 66 -7.86 -5.84 -20.80
N ASN A 67 -9.08 -6.32 -20.86
CA ASN A 67 -9.71 -7.03 -19.76
C ASN A 67 -9.45 -8.53 -19.90
N VAL A 68 -8.61 -9.09 -19.02
CA VAL A 68 -8.30 -10.52 -19.02
C VAL A 68 -9.48 -11.32 -18.49
N ASN A 69 -10.06 -12.18 -19.33
CA ASN A 69 -11.24 -12.98 -19.01
C ASN A 69 -10.91 -14.42 -18.62
N SER A 70 -9.83 -14.98 -19.15
CA SER A 70 -9.40 -16.32 -18.77
C SER A 70 -7.90 -16.51 -18.91
N ILE A 71 -7.36 -17.39 -18.05
CA ILE A 71 -6.00 -17.89 -18.15
C ILE A 71 -6.07 -19.41 -18.05
N LYS A 72 -5.50 -20.10 -19.03
CA LYS A 72 -5.50 -21.57 -19.10
C LYS A 72 -4.08 -22.08 -19.31
N LYS A 73 -3.74 -23.18 -18.63
CA LYS A 73 -2.49 -23.90 -18.87
C LYS A 73 -2.61 -24.68 -20.19
N VAL A 74 -1.62 -24.58 -21.05
CA VAL A 74 -1.48 -25.34 -22.29
C VAL A 74 -0.19 -26.17 -22.25
N SER A 75 0.06 -27.01 -23.25
CA SER A 75 1.21 -27.93 -23.27
C SER A 75 2.55 -27.24 -22.99
N ASN A 76 2.78 -26.06 -23.57
CA ASN A 76 4.05 -25.32 -23.44
C ASN A 76 3.87 -23.93 -22.84
N GLY A 77 3.04 -23.77 -21.79
CA GLY A 77 2.87 -22.48 -21.15
C GLY A 77 1.42 -22.12 -20.82
N PHE A 78 1.01 -20.92 -21.20
CA PHE A 78 -0.29 -20.37 -20.85
C PHE A 78 -0.94 -19.72 -22.06
N LYS A 79 -2.27 -19.87 -22.16
CA LYS A 79 -3.14 -19.11 -23.05
C LYS A 79 -3.91 -18.10 -22.21
N ILE A 80 -3.82 -16.84 -22.57
CA ILE A 80 -4.54 -15.72 -21.95
C ILE A 80 -5.56 -15.22 -22.97
N SER A 81 -6.83 -15.15 -22.58
CA SER A 81 -7.89 -14.54 -23.39
C SER A 81 -8.32 -13.24 -22.76
N SER A 82 -8.35 -12.18 -23.55
CA SER A 82 -8.78 -10.85 -23.15
C SER A 82 -9.71 -10.22 -24.17
N ASP A 83 -10.33 -9.12 -23.81
CA ASP A 83 -11.07 -8.24 -24.73
C ASP A 83 -10.84 -6.76 -24.38
N ASP A 84 -11.11 -5.90 -25.34
CA ASP A 84 -11.12 -4.44 -25.20
C ASP A 84 -12.54 -3.85 -25.31
N ASN A 85 -13.57 -4.64 -25.00
CA ASN A 85 -15.00 -4.40 -25.20
C ASN A 85 -15.50 -4.47 -26.67
N GLU A 86 -14.61 -4.42 -27.65
CA GLU A 86 -14.97 -4.54 -29.09
C GLU A 86 -14.50 -5.87 -29.64
N LYS A 87 -13.28 -6.27 -29.33
CA LYS A 87 -12.63 -7.46 -29.92
C LYS A 87 -12.06 -8.36 -28.82
N LYS A 88 -11.97 -9.64 -29.17
CA LYS A 88 -11.32 -10.67 -28.35
C LYS A 88 -9.92 -10.94 -28.87
N TYR A 89 -9.00 -11.10 -27.92
CA TYR A 89 -7.60 -11.38 -28.16
C TYR A 89 -7.17 -12.63 -27.41
N ASP A 90 -6.33 -13.43 -28.05
CA ASP A 90 -5.70 -14.59 -27.44
C ASP A 90 -4.18 -14.43 -27.49
N PHE A 91 -3.53 -14.52 -26.34
CA PHE A 91 -2.09 -14.49 -26.21
C PHE A 91 -1.59 -15.86 -25.74
N ILE A 92 -0.46 -16.29 -26.26
CA ILE A 92 0.22 -17.53 -25.85
C ILE A 92 1.62 -17.15 -25.36
N CYS A 93 2.01 -17.65 -24.19
CA CYS A 93 3.33 -17.42 -23.62
C CYS A 93 3.86 -18.66 -22.89
N ASN A 94 5.17 -18.80 -22.85
CA ASN A 94 5.82 -19.89 -22.10
C ASN A 94 5.82 -19.64 -20.58
N LYS A 95 5.88 -18.37 -20.17
CA LYS A 95 5.90 -17.95 -18.76
C LYS A 95 4.95 -16.79 -18.57
N LEU A 96 4.22 -16.80 -17.47
CA LEU A 96 3.23 -15.79 -17.13
C LEU A 96 3.55 -15.19 -15.76
N VAL A 97 3.60 -13.86 -15.68
CA VAL A 97 3.66 -13.11 -14.43
C VAL A 97 2.31 -12.43 -14.20
N ILE A 98 1.66 -12.70 -13.08
CA ILE A 98 0.41 -12.07 -12.67
C ILE A 98 0.75 -10.97 -11.68
N ALA A 99 0.58 -9.71 -12.08
CA ALA A 99 0.96 -8.53 -11.31
C ALA A 99 -0.14 -7.45 -11.29
N ASN A 100 -1.40 -7.83 -11.44
CA ASN A 100 -2.55 -6.93 -11.54
C ASN A 100 -2.99 -6.29 -10.21
N GLY A 101 -2.25 -6.51 -9.12
CA GLY A 101 -2.53 -5.93 -7.82
C GLY A 101 -3.66 -6.61 -7.05
N THR A 102 -4.31 -5.84 -6.19
CA THR A 102 -5.40 -6.28 -5.31
C THR A 102 -6.52 -5.23 -5.26
N LYS A 103 -7.52 -5.45 -4.41
CA LYS A 103 -8.59 -4.47 -4.14
C LYS A 103 -8.12 -3.20 -3.39
N ALA A 104 -6.83 -3.07 -3.08
CA ALA A 104 -6.33 -1.96 -2.26
C ALA A 104 -6.45 -0.59 -2.95
N ALA A 105 -6.36 -0.54 -4.27
CA ALA A 105 -6.45 0.71 -5.03
C ALA A 105 -7.39 0.56 -6.25
N PRO A 106 -8.70 0.42 -6.04
CA PRO A 106 -9.64 0.16 -7.13
C PRO A 106 -9.71 1.32 -8.15
N LYS A 107 -9.49 2.56 -7.71
CA LYS A 107 -9.45 3.74 -8.59
C LYS A 107 -8.25 3.74 -9.55
N LEU A 108 -7.22 2.94 -9.27
CA LEU A 108 -6.03 2.76 -10.11
C LEU A 108 -6.08 1.45 -10.90
N GLY A 109 -7.27 0.85 -11.06
CA GLY A 109 -7.46 -0.40 -11.77
C GLY A 109 -7.18 -1.66 -10.95
N GLY A 110 -6.80 -1.54 -9.69
CA GLY A 110 -6.57 -2.68 -8.79
C GLY A 110 -7.84 -3.49 -8.57
N ASN A 111 -7.78 -4.79 -8.86
CA ASN A 111 -8.88 -5.72 -8.66
C ASN A 111 -8.36 -7.08 -8.14
N ALA A 112 -9.28 -7.99 -7.82
CA ALA A 112 -8.91 -9.28 -7.24
C ALA A 112 -9.03 -10.44 -8.23
N SER A 113 -9.17 -10.20 -9.53
CA SER A 113 -9.38 -11.25 -10.56
C SER A 113 -8.25 -12.29 -10.57
N ALA A 114 -7.01 -11.86 -10.30
CA ALA A 114 -5.86 -12.77 -10.20
C ALA A 114 -6.04 -13.86 -9.15
N ILE A 115 -6.78 -13.59 -8.07
CA ILE A 115 -7.02 -14.57 -6.99
C ILE A 115 -7.72 -15.81 -7.53
N ASP A 116 -8.71 -15.61 -8.38
CA ASP A 116 -9.49 -16.73 -8.93
C ASP A 116 -8.66 -17.53 -9.94
N TYR A 117 -7.84 -16.88 -10.77
CA TYR A 117 -6.88 -17.58 -11.63
C TYR A 117 -5.88 -18.40 -10.81
N LEU A 118 -5.32 -17.83 -9.73
CA LEU A 118 -4.37 -18.53 -8.86
C LEU A 118 -5.01 -19.73 -8.16
N LYS A 119 -6.27 -19.61 -7.70
CA LYS A 119 -7.02 -20.74 -7.13
C LYS A 119 -7.21 -21.87 -8.14
N ASN A 120 -7.54 -21.53 -9.39
CA ASN A 120 -7.72 -22.49 -10.48
C ASN A 120 -6.42 -23.24 -10.81
N PHE A 121 -5.26 -22.64 -10.52
CA PHE A 121 -3.95 -23.30 -10.60
C PHE A 121 -3.53 -24.04 -9.33
N GLY A 122 -4.42 -24.18 -8.34
CA GLY A 122 -4.18 -24.92 -7.10
C GLY A 122 -3.47 -24.14 -6.00
N HIS A 123 -3.33 -22.82 -6.13
CA HIS A 123 -2.74 -22.01 -5.07
C HIS A 123 -3.73 -21.82 -3.91
N LYS A 124 -3.21 -21.89 -2.68
CA LYS A 124 -3.95 -21.51 -1.48
C LYS A 124 -3.93 -19.99 -1.32
N VAL A 125 -5.09 -19.40 -1.15
CA VAL A 125 -5.24 -17.96 -0.95
C VAL A 125 -5.65 -17.68 0.49
N VAL A 126 -4.90 -16.82 1.15
CA VAL A 126 -5.25 -16.26 2.46
C VAL A 126 -6.11 -15.03 2.23
N SER A 127 -7.20 -14.88 2.99
CA SER A 127 -8.07 -13.72 2.89
C SER A 127 -7.30 -12.42 3.14
N PHE A 128 -7.54 -11.42 2.29
CA PHE A 128 -6.97 -10.09 2.49
C PHE A 128 -7.73 -9.34 3.57
N SER A 129 -6.99 -8.63 4.40
CA SER A 129 -7.52 -7.63 5.33
C SER A 129 -6.92 -6.26 5.02
N PRO A 130 -7.64 -5.17 5.26
CA PRO A 130 -7.09 -3.82 5.14
C PRO A 130 -5.85 -3.67 6.03
N ALA A 131 -4.83 -2.99 5.53
CA ALA A 131 -3.62 -2.67 6.26
C ALA A 131 -3.04 -1.35 5.77
N LEU A 132 -2.37 -0.59 6.62
CA LEU A 132 -1.82 0.74 6.32
C LEU A 132 -2.89 1.66 5.69
N CYS A 133 -4.04 1.74 6.32
CA CYS A 133 -5.19 2.47 5.82
C CYS A 133 -5.82 3.37 6.90
N PRO A 134 -6.62 4.36 6.51
CA PRO A 134 -7.42 5.13 7.47
C PRO A 134 -8.33 4.23 8.31
N VAL A 135 -8.47 4.54 9.59
CA VAL A 135 -9.36 3.81 10.52
C VAL A 135 -10.65 4.59 10.68
N LYS A 136 -11.78 3.98 10.31
CA LYS A 136 -13.10 4.56 10.57
C LYS A 136 -13.38 4.53 12.06
N VAL A 137 -13.78 5.66 12.62
CA VAL A 137 -14.14 5.79 14.04
C VAL A 137 -15.52 6.41 14.21
N LYS A 138 -16.21 6.01 15.27
CA LYS A 138 -17.48 6.62 15.68
C LYS A 138 -17.18 7.77 16.62
N SER A 139 -17.28 9.01 16.15
CA SER A 139 -17.09 10.20 16.96
C SER A 139 -17.76 11.40 16.28
N ASP A 140 -18.53 12.15 17.02
CA ASP A 140 -19.20 13.36 16.52
C ASP A 140 -18.23 14.52 16.30
N VAL A 141 -17.08 14.49 16.98
CA VAL A 141 -16.06 15.55 16.91
C VAL A 141 -15.30 15.53 15.58
N LEU A 142 -15.24 14.40 14.87
CA LEU A 142 -14.46 14.29 13.64
C LEU A 142 -14.90 15.27 12.55
N LYS A 143 -16.19 15.51 12.42
CA LYS A 143 -16.74 16.43 11.41
C LYS A 143 -16.21 17.85 11.61
N THR A 144 -16.08 18.29 12.87
CA THR A 144 -15.57 19.61 13.24
C THR A 144 -14.06 19.74 12.98
N LEU A 145 -13.33 18.62 13.12
CA LEU A 145 -11.87 18.58 12.94
C LEU A 145 -11.44 18.21 11.52
N LYS A 146 -12.38 18.00 10.59
CA LYS A 146 -12.10 17.59 9.21
C LYS A 146 -11.04 18.47 8.54
N GLY A 147 -10.00 17.85 8.03
CA GLY A 147 -8.88 18.51 7.35
C GLY A 147 -7.73 18.93 8.27
N LEU A 148 -7.93 18.91 9.59
CA LEU A 148 -6.87 19.20 10.55
C LEU A 148 -5.79 18.09 10.49
N ARG A 149 -4.53 18.54 10.57
CA ARG A 149 -3.34 17.67 10.74
C ARG A 149 -2.58 18.13 11.97
N VAL A 150 -2.22 17.18 12.80
CA VAL A 150 -1.45 17.43 14.04
C VAL A 150 -0.39 16.36 14.20
N THR A 151 0.71 16.70 14.84
CA THR A 151 1.64 15.70 15.37
C THR A 151 1.19 15.37 16.80
N GLY A 152 1.01 14.09 17.09
CA GLY A 152 0.51 13.64 18.37
C GLY A 152 0.80 12.17 18.59
N LYS A 153 0.30 11.65 19.71
CA LYS A 153 0.39 10.24 20.07
C LYS A 153 -0.99 9.61 19.89
N ALA A 154 -1.03 8.47 19.20
CA ALA A 154 -2.22 7.66 19.05
C ALA A 154 -2.02 6.29 19.71
N GLN A 155 -2.96 5.89 20.55
CA GLN A 155 -2.92 4.65 21.32
C GLN A 155 -4.13 3.80 20.97
N LEU A 156 -3.90 2.55 20.60
CA LEU A 156 -4.93 1.57 20.30
C LEU A 156 -5.17 0.67 21.52
N TYR A 157 -6.38 0.68 22.03
CA TYR A 157 -6.83 -0.16 23.13
C TYR A 157 -7.84 -1.17 22.63
N GLY A 158 -7.63 -2.43 22.95
CA GLY A 158 -8.56 -3.51 22.70
C GLY A 158 -9.66 -3.62 23.75
N GLU A 159 -10.44 -4.68 23.59
CA GLU A 159 -11.43 -5.08 24.56
C GLU A 159 -10.80 -5.19 25.95
N HIS A 160 -11.51 -4.79 27.02
CA HIS A 160 -11.02 -4.73 28.39
C HIS A 160 -9.92 -3.69 28.70
N GLY A 161 -9.72 -2.69 27.82
CA GLY A 161 -8.82 -1.58 28.08
C GLY A 161 -7.31 -1.91 28.01
N ARG A 162 -6.93 -3.03 27.41
CA ARG A 162 -5.53 -3.38 27.20
C ARG A 162 -4.93 -2.54 26.05
N LEU A 163 -3.84 -1.85 26.32
CA LEU A 163 -3.05 -1.21 25.27
C LEU A 163 -2.46 -2.27 24.32
N ILE A 164 -2.80 -2.18 23.04
CA ILE A 164 -2.32 -3.06 21.98
C ILE A 164 -1.08 -2.48 21.33
N LYS A 165 -1.14 -1.19 20.96
CA LYS A 165 -0.08 -0.52 20.22
C LYS A 165 -0.17 0.99 20.46
N GLU A 166 0.97 1.65 20.43
CA GLU A 166 1.13 3.10 20.52
C GLU A 166 2.04 3.57 19.38
N GLU A 167 1.71 4.69 18.77
CA GLU A 167 2.49 5.33 17.71
C GLU A 167 2.45 6.84 17.89
N THR A 168 3.57 7.51 17.62
CA THR A 168 3.68 8.97 17.61
C THR A 168 3.96 9.44 16.19
N GLY A 169 3.31 10.50 15.74
CA GLY A 169 3.49 11.04 14.40
C GLY A 169 2.29 11.84 13.92
N GLU A 170 2.22 12.07 12.61
CA GLU A 170 1.12 12.79 11.99
C GLU A 170 -0.19 12.04 12.13
N ILE A 171 -1.20 12.73 12.64
CA ILE A 171 -2.61 12.33 12.71
C ILE A 171 -3.40 13.31 11.83
N GLN A 172 -4.16 12.79 10.90
CA GLN A 172 -5.04 13.57 10.05
C GLN A 172 -6.50 13.22 10.34
N PHE A 173 -7.32 14.24 10.57
CA PHE A 173 -8.75 14.09 10.76
C PHE A 173 -9.49 14.17 9.43
N THR A 174 -10.32 13.18 9.15
CA THR A 174 -11.24 13.18 8.01
C THR A 174 -12.68 13.22 8.52
N GLU A 175 -13.64 13.23 7.64
CA GLU A 175 -15.06 13.33 8.02
C GLU A 175 -15.54 12.18 8.94
N ASN A 176 -15.02 10.97 8.74
CA ASN A 176 -15.45 9.77 9.46
C ASN A 176 -14.32 8.81 9.84
N SER A 177 -13.06 9.22 9.68
CA SER A 177 -11.92 8.39 9.97
C SER A 177 -10.71 9.21 10.44
N LEU A 178 -9.80 8.53 11.11
CA LEU A 178 -8.46 9.00 11.37
C LEU A 178 -7.52 8.48 10.28
N SER A 179 -6.55 9.28 9.89
CA SER A 179 -5.55 9.01 8.87
C SER A 179 -4.18 9.51 9.37
N GLY A 180 -3.15 9.42 8.53
CA GLY A 180 -1.78 9.77 8.91
C GLY A 180 -0.94 8.54 9.22
N ILE A 181 0.38 8.69 9.20
CA ILE A 181 1.32 7.55 9.26
C ILE A 181 1.15 6.74 10.54
N CYS A 182 1.02 7.40 11.71
CA CYS A 182 0.84 6.69 12.97
C CYS A 182 -0.47 5.90 13.00
N VAL A 183 -1.56 6.42 12.43
CA VAL A 183 -2.84 5.71 12.35
C VAL A 183 -2.75 4.52 11.39
N PHE A 184 -2.01 4.65 10.28
CA PHE A 184 -1.76 3.54 9.36
C PHE A 184 -1.02 2.39 10.04
N ASN A 185 -0.04 2.68 10.87
CA ASN A 185 0.67 1.66 11.65
C ASN A 185 -0.27 0.98 12.67
N LEU A 186 -1.15 1.74 13.33
CA LEU A 186 -2.15 1.18 14.25
C LEU A 186 -3.17 0.30 13.51
N SER A 187 -3.51 0.63 12.25
CA SER A 187 -4.50 -0.12 11.47
C SER A 187 -4.15 -1.58 11.26
N LEU A 188 -2.86 -1.93 11.34
CA LEU A 188 -2.38 -3.32 11.26
C LEU A 188 -2.89 -4.21 12.42
N PHE A 189 -3.23 -3.59 13.54
CA PHE A 189 -3.60 -4.26 14.79
C PHE A 189 -5.07 -4.02 15.14
N ALA A 190 -5.68 -2.97 14.59
CA ALA A 190 -7.04 -2.53 14.92
C ALA A 190 -8.10 -3.56 14.52
N LYS A 191 -9.03 -3.78 15.41
CA LYS A 191 -10.22 -4.61 15.21
C LYS A 191 -11.48 -3.78 15.41
N GLN A 192 -12.61 -4.33 15.00
CA GLN A 192 -13.90 -3.70 15.27
C GLN A 192 -14.11 -3.58 16.78
N ASN A 193 -14.60 -2.42 17.22
CA ASN A 193 -14.84 -2.03 18.61
C ASN A 193 -13.59 -1.72 19.46
N ASP A 194 -12.40 -1.79 18.92
CA ASP A 194 -11.22 -1.24 19.59
C ASP A 194 -11.37 0.27 19.77
N LYS A 195 -10.69 0.82 20.79
CA LYS A 195 -10.69 2.24 21.12
C LYS A 195 -9.37 2.90 20.73
N ILE A 196 -9.44 4.03 20.03
CA ILE A 196 -8.28 4.88 19.79
C ILE A 196 -8.33 6.07 20.75
N VAL A 197 -7.27 6.28 21.49
CA VAL A 197 -7.05 7.44 22.36
C VAL A 197 -5.99 8.30 21.72
N LEU A 198 -6.25 9.61 21.60
CA LEU A 198 -5.31 10.57 21.03
C LEU A 198 -4.81 11.51 22.13
N ASP A 199 -3.52 11.67 22.17
CA ASP A 199 -2.84 12.74 22.88
C ASP A 199 -2.28 13.70 21.82
N LEU A 200 -2.87 14.90 21.75
CA LEU A 200 -2.56 15.89 20.73
C LEU A 200 -1.44 16.83 21.14
N LEU A 201 -1.00 16.77 22.40
CA LEU A 201 0.05 17.61 22.97
C LEU A 201 0.98 16.76 23.86
N PRO A 202 1.60 15.71 23.32
CA PRO A 202 2.34 14.72 24.11
C PRO A 202 3.58 15.28 24.82
N ASP A 203 4.04 16.46 24.41
CA ASP A 203 5.21 17.12 25.01
C ASP A 203 4.84 17.99 26.23
N TYR A 204 3.56 18.11 26.57
CA TYR A 204 3.06 18.90 27.69
C TYR A 204 2.39 18.03 28.75
N SER A 205 2.70 18.27 30.01
CA SER A 205 1.97 17.65 31.12
C SER A 205 0.58 18.31 31.30
N GLU A 206 -0.36 17.60 31.90
CA GLU A 206 -1.69 18.12 32.23
C GLU A 206 -1.63 19.42 33.05
N ASN A 207 -0.70 19.52 34.02
CA ASN A 207 -0.52 20.70 34.82
C ASN A 207 -0.02 21.91 34.01
N GLU A 208 0.80 21.72 33.02
CA GLU A 208 1.23 22.79 32.10
C GLU A 208 0.08 23.26 31.23
N LEU A 209 -0.70 22.33 30.68
CA LEU A 209 -1.87 22.67 29.86
C LEU A 209 -2.93 23.43 30.64
N ILE A 210 -3.20 23.05 31.89
CA ILE A 210 -4.14 23.79 32.77
C ILE A 210 -3.68 25.24 33.00
N LYS A 211 -2.40 25.49 33.07
CA LYS A 211 -1.85 26.86 33.25
C LYS A 211 -1.93 27.69 31.95
N ILE A 212 -1.87 27.07 30.81
CA ILE A 212 -1.94 27.74 29.48
C ILE A 212 -3.36 28.09 29.09
N ILE A 213 -4.34 27.25 29.45
CA ILE A 213 -5.74 27.40 29.05
C ILE A 213 -6.53 28.34 29.99
N ARG A 214 -6.02 28.62 31.16
CA ARG A 214 -6.59 29.61 32.10
C ARG A 214 -6.13 31.03 31.78
#